data_7a445ef440f9ca36d238285d33f76530
#
_entry.id   7a445ef440f9ca36d238285d33f76530
#
_cell.length_a   1.000
_cell.length_b   1.000
_cell.length_c   1.000
_cell.angle_alpha   90.00
_cell.angle_beta   90.00
_cell.angle_gamma   90.00
#
_symmetry.space_group_name_H-M   'P 1'
#
loop_
_entity.id
_entity.type
_entity.pdbx_description
1 polymer ?
#
loop_
_entity_poly.entity_id
_entity_poly.type
_entity_poly.pdbx_seq_one_letter_code
_entity_poly.pdbx_strand_id
1 'polypeptide(L)'
;MRQADETTMIETIEKYWDTQPCNVKHGTAPVGTKEWSEQVRNRKYLVEPHLPLFANFAMWNGKSVLEIGCGIGTDTLSFLEHGAIVDALDLSEESLKLTASRTEEYGKKAPYQWRSRARLFHVNAEDWLPGNAGKGGYDLVYSFGVLHHTPNPLKVLRNARSKMKQGAELRIMLYAKYSWKNLFTRQQPEAQGGCPLARKYTVKEARDLVEMAGFKVESIEKTHIFPWRIKDYIQHRYVKAWPWKILPKPVFLWLEKVLGWHLLIKAVRPVERTA
;
A
#
# COMPACT_ATOMS: atom_id res chain seq x y z
N MET A 1 5.94 -7.94 23.52
CA MET A 1 4.64 -8.65 23.36
C MET A 1 4.95 -10.13 23.41
N ARG A 2 4.16 -10.94 24.12
CA ARG A 2 4.31 -12.40 24.11
C ARG A 2 3.73 -12.93 22.81
N GLN A 3 4.17 -14.10 22.33
CA GLN A 3 3.72 -14.68 21.04
C GLN A 3 2.19 -14.89 21.00
N ALA A 4 1.57 -15.23 22.12
CA ALA A 4 0.10 -15.34 22.23
C ALA A 4 -0.60 -13.99 22.01
N ASP A 5 -0.01 -12.87 22.48
CA ASP A 5 -0.56 -11.52 22.28
C ASP A 5 -0.45 -11.06 20.83
N GLU A 6 0.58 -11.51 20.09
CA GLU A 6 0.78 -11.21 18.67
C GLU A 6 -0.25 -11.95 17.80
N THR A 7 -0.50 -13.24 18.05
CA THR A 7 -1.50 -14.03 17.32
C THR A 7 -2.90 -13.44 17.48
N THR A 8 -3.31 -13.13 18.71
CA THR A 8 -4.61 -12.50 19.00
C THR A 8 -4.74 -11.12 18.32
N MET A 9 -3.64 -10.35 18.24
CA MET A 9 -3.65 -9.06 17.54
C MET A 9 -3.82 -9.25 16.04
N ILE A 10 -3.16 -10.24 15.43
CA ILE A 10 -3.29 -10.54 13.99
C ILE A 10 -4.73 -10.93 13.66
N GLU A 11 -5.34 -11.84 14.42
CA GLU A 11 -6.74 -12.24 14.26
C GLU A 11 -7.71 -11.04 14.38
N THR A 12 -7.42 -10.13 15.30
CA THR A 12 -8.23 -8.91 15.47
C THR A 12 -8.09 -7.96 14.27
N ILE A 13 -6.88 -7.83 13.71
CA ILE A 13 -6.61 -7.03 12.51
C ILE A 13 -7.29 -7.66 11.28
N GLU A 14 -7.18 -8.97 11.11
CA GLU A 14 -7.83 -9.73 10.04
C GLU A 14 -9.34 -9.51 10.06
N LYS A 15 -9.98 -9.78 11.20
CA LYS A 15 -11.42 -9.57 11.39
C LYS A 15 -11.86 -8.13 11.11
N TYR A 16 -11.04 -7.15 11.50
CA TYR A 16 -11.31 -5.75 11.19
C TYR A 16 -11.34 -5.49 9.69
N TRP A 17 -10.33 -5.96 8.94
CA TRP A 17 -10.27 -5.75 7.49
C TRP A 17 -11.26 -6.61 6.70
N ASP A 18 -11.67 -7.76 7.22
CA ASP A 18 -12.74 -8.56 6.63
C ASP A 18 -14.11 -7.86 6.74
N THR A 19 -14.37 -7.19 7.85
CA THR A 19 -15.63 -6.45 8.01
C THR A 19 -15.64 -5.13 7.24
N GLN A 20 -14.49 -4.55 6.96
CA GLN A 20 -14.35 -3.23 6.32
C GLN A 20 -13.18 -3.20 5.32
N PRO A 21 -13.25 -3.95 4.19
CA PRO A 21 -12.21 -3.89 3.18
C PRO A 21 -11.95 -2.45 2.73
N CYS A 22 -10.67 -2.08 2.67
CA CYS A 22 -10.26 -0.70 2.44
C CYS A 22 -10.75 -0.20 1.07
N ASN A 23 -11.23 1.04 1.02
CA ASN A 23 -11.66 1.73 -0.20
C ASN A 23 -12.93 1.19 -0.91
N VAL A 24 -13.63 0.20 -0.39
CA VAL A 24 -14.89 -0.28 -0.99
C VAL A 24 -15.90 0.86 -1.19
N LYS A 25 -15.99 1.79 -0.24
CA LYS A 25 -16.86 2.98 -0.29
C LYS A 25 -16.38 4.08 -1.27
N HIS A 26 -15.28 3.85 -1.97
CA HIS A 26 -14.82 4.77 -3.02
C HIS A 26 -15.66 4.68 -4.29
N GLY A 27 -16.32 3.56 -4.55
CA GLY A 27 -17.30 3.41 -5.63
C GLY A 27 -18.73 3.59 -5.11
N THR A 28 -19.62 4.03 -6.00
CA THR A 28 -21.07 4.18 -5.77
C THR A 28 -21.89 3.18 -6.57
N ALA A 29 -21.31 2.63 -7.65
CA ALA A 29 -21.91 1.54 -8.42
C ALA A 29 -21.95 0.24 -7.59
N PRO A 30 -22.74 -0.77 -7.97
CA PRO A 30 -22.77 -2.05 -7.27
C PRO A 30 -21.39 -2.69 -7.18
N VAL A 31 -21.03 -3.12 -5.96
CA VAL A 31 -19.71 -3.72 -5.67
C VAL A 31 -19.45 -4.92 -6.58
N GLY A 32 -18.21 -5.04 -7.06
CA GLY A 32 -17.79 -6.10 -7.98
C GLY A 32 -17.99 -5.79 -9.45
N THR A 33 -18.76 -4.74 -9.82
CA THR A 33 -18.91 -4.33 -11.21
C THR A 33 -17.66 -3.62 -11.74
N LYS A 34 -17.49 -3.63 -13.06
CA LYS A 34 -16.41 -2.87 -13.72
C LYS A 34 -16.50 -1.38 -13.41
N GLU A 35 -17.71 -0.82 -13.46
CA GLU A 35 -17.94 0.59 -13.15
C GLU A 35 -17.50 0.94 -11.74
N TRP A 36 -17.90 0.15 -10.73
CA TRP A 36 -17.45 0.32 -9.37
C TRP A 36 -15.93 0.25 -9.27
N SER A 37 -15.30 -0.70 -9.94
CA SER A 37 -13.86 -0.87 -9.93
C SER A 37 -13.13 0.36 -10.48
N GLU A 38 -13.64 0.95 -11.56
CA GLU A 38 -13.11 2.19 -12.15
C GLU A 38 -13.33 3.40 -11.23
N GLN A 39 -14.51 3.52 -10.61
CA GLN A 39 -14.80 4.58 -9.64
C GLN A 39 -13.85 4.50 -8.45
N VAL A 40 -13.63 3.30 -7.89
CA VAL A 40 -12.68 3.07 -6.78
C VAL A 40 -11.27 3.52 -7.16
N ARG A 41 -10.78 3.10 -8.32
CA ARG A 41 -9.43 3.46 -8.79
C ARG A 41 -9.30 4.96 -9.01
N ASN A 42 -10.24 5.55 -9.73
CA ASN A 42 -10.22 6.99 -10.04
C ASN A 42 -10.22 7.83 -8.76
N ARG A 43 -11.05 7.45 -7.78
CA ARG A 43 -11.10 8.14 -6.50
C ARG A 43 -9.82 7.95 -5.69
N LYS A 44 -9.28 6.73 -5.60
CA LYS A 44 -8.02 6.46 -4.89
C LYS A 44 -6.90 7.35 -5.44
N TYR A 45 -6.72 7.38 -6.75
CA TYR A 45 -5.62 8.15 -7.36
C TYR A 45 -5.88 9.67 -7.41
N LEU A 46 -7.15 10.09 -7.38
CA LEU A 46 -7.49 11.50 -7.17
C LEU A 46 -7.12 11.97 -5.76
N VAL A 47 -7.38 11.16 -4.77
CA VAL A 47 -7.13 11.47 -3.35
C VAL A 47 -5.66 11.32 -2.99
N GLU A 48 -4.99 10.35 -3.58
CA GLU A 48 -3.58 10.02 -3.37
C GLU A 48 -2.79 10.13 -4.69
N PRO A 49 -2.67 11.33 -5.29
CA PRO A 49 -2.06 11.51 -6.61
C PRO A 49 -0.56 11.17 -6.65
N HIS A 50 0.09 11.13 -5.51
CA HIS A 50 1.49 10.69 -5.36
C HIS A 50 1.65 9.17 -5.53
N LEU A 51 0.60 8.37 -5.34
CA LEU A 51 0.66 6.92 -5.36
C LEU A 51 1.06 6.38 -6.75
N PRO A 52 0.39 6.73 -7.87
CA PRO A 52 0.81 6.25 -9.19
C PRO A 52 2.24 6.66 -9.56
N LEU A 53 2.68 7.83 -9.13
CA LEU A 53 4.04 8.31 -9.34
C LEU A 53 5.06 7.50 -8.52
N PHE A 54 4.70 7.17 -7.29
CA PHE A 54 5.53 6.36 -6.40
C PHE A 54 5.60 4.90 -6.85
N ALA A 55 4.48 4.28 -7.21
CA ALA A 55 4.43 2.92 -7.72
C ALA A 55 5.14 2.79 -9.06
N ASN A 56 5.01 3.81 -9.94
CA ASN A 56 5.58 3.83 -11.30
C ASN A 56 5.29 2.54 -12.07
N PHE A 57 4.00 2.22 -12.20
CA PHE A 57 3.51 0.94 -12.72
C PHE A 57 4.17 0.51 -14.03
N ALA A 58 4.38 1.45 -14.97
CA ALA A 58 4.94 1.17 -16.28
C ALA A 58 6.39 0.65 -16.24
N MET A 59 7.15 0.98 -15.19
CA MET A 59 8.54 0.52 -15.02
C MET A 59 8.64 -1.00 -14.83
N TRP A 60 7.54 -1.64 -14.45
CA TRP A 60 7.51 -3.04 -14.07
C TRP A 60 6.94 -3.95 -15.18
N ASN A 61 6.85 -3.46 -16.41
CA ASN A 61 6.46 -4.28 -17.56
C ASN A 61 7.37 -5.50 -17.72
N GLY A 62 6.79 -6.70 -17.76
CA GLY A 62 7.48 -7.97 -17.85
C GLY A 62 8.26 -8.40 -16.60
N LYS A 63 8.23 -7.60 -15.52
CA LYS A 63 8.93 -7.87 -14.26
C LYS A 63 8.00 -8.49 -13.22
N SER A 64 8.61 -9.16 -12.25
CA SER A 64 7.91 -9.84 -11.14
C SER A 64 7.74 -8.89 -9.95
N VAL A 65 6.50 -8.68 -9.54
CA VAL A 65 6.11 -7.81 -8.43
C VAL A 65 5.47 -8.64 -7.33
N LEU A 66 5.90 -8.45 -6.09
CA LEU A 66 5.19 -8.91 -4.90
C LEU A 66 4.49 -7.71 -4.26
N GLU A 67 3.16 -7.74 -4.23
CA GLU A 67 2.35 -6.74 -3.53
C GLU A 67 1.89 -7.31 -2.18
N ILE A 68 2.33 -6.67 -1.09
CA ILE A 68 1.98 -7.04 0.28
C ILE A 68 0.85 -6.13 0.78
N GLY A 69 -0.31 -6.73 1.07
CA GLY A 69 -1.52 -6.04 1.47
C GLY A 69 -2.22 -5.36 0.28
N CYS A 70 -2.64 -6.16 -0.69
CA CYS A 70 -3.25 -5.65 -1.92
C CYS A 70 -4.65 -5.05 -1.70
N GLY A 71 -5.28 -5.31 -0.56
CA GLY A 71 -6.65 -4.90 -0.28
C GLY A 71 -7.60 -5.41 -1.36
N ILE A 72 -8.38 -4.52 -1.93
CA ILE A 72 -9.31 -4.84 -3.03
C ILE A 72 -8.66 -4.76 -4.42
N GLY A 73 -7.32 -4.85 -4.52
CA GLY A 73 -6.57 -5.03 -5.76
C GLY A 73 -6.47 -3.82 -6.69
N THR A 74 -6.58 -2.60 -6.19
CA THR A 74 -6.53 -1.41 -7.06
C THR A 74 -5.16 -1.23 -7.70
N ASP A 75 -4.08 -1.38 -6.93
CA ASP A 75 -2.72 -1.25 -7.44
C ASP A 75 -2.29 -2.53 -8.17
N THR A 76 -2.74 -3.71 -7.70
CA THR A 76 -2.61 -5.00 -8.42
C THR A 76 -3.06 -4.89 -9.87
N LEU A 77 -4.29 -4.37 -10.10
CA LEU A 77 -4.81 -4.16 -11.45
C LEU A 77 -3.94 -3.21 -12.26
N SER A 78 -3.48 -2.13 -11.65
CA SER A 78 -2.63 -1.16 -12.34
C SER A 78 -1.26 -1.75 -12.73
N PHE A 79 -0.66 -2.58 -11.88
CA PHE A 79 0.55 -3.34 -12.24
C PHE A 79 0.28 -4.30 -13.41
N LEU A 80 -0.81 -5.05 -13.37
CA LEU A 80 -1.19 -6.00 -14.43
C LEU A 80 -1.46 -5.29 -15.77
N GLU A 81 -2.18 -4.17 -15.74
CA GLU A 81 -2.47 -3.35 -16.93
C GLU A 81 -1.18 -2.85 -17.61
N HIS A 82 -0.13 -2.59 -16.82
CA HIS A 82 1.17 -2.20 -17.33
C HIS A 82 2.10 -3.38 -17.62
N GLY A 83 1.58 -4.61 -17.60
CA GLY A 83 2.31 -5.80 -18.05
C GLY A 83 3.19 -6.47 -17.00
N ALA A 84 3.12 -6.12 -15.73
CA ALA A 84 3.83 -6.82 -14.66
C ALA A 84 3.28 -8.23 -14.44
N ILE A 85 4.10 -9.10 -13.83
CA ILE A 85 3.69 -10.39 -13.27
C ILE A 85 3.55 -10.17 -11.76
N VAL A 86 2.34 -10.34 -11.23
CA VAL A 86 2.01 -9.92 -9.86
C VAL A 86 1.63 -11.09 -8.98
N ASP A 87 2.34 -11.23 -7.89
CA ASP A 87 1.89 -12.00 -6.74
C ASP A 87 1.37 -11.01 -5.70
N ALA A 88 0.09 -11.08 -5.40
CA ALA A 88 -0.55 -10.18 -4.46
C ALA A 88 -1.07 -10.97 -3.25
N LEU A 89 -0.86 -10.45 -2.07
CA LEU A 89 -1.32 -11.07 -0.84
C LEU A 89 -2.03 -10.08 0.06
N ASP A 90 -2.97 -10.62 0.82
CA ASP A 90 -3.62 -9.87 1.89
C ASP A 90 -3.93 -10.81 3.07
N LEU A 91 -4.07 -10.22 4.25
CA LEU A 91 -4.54 -10.92 5.45
C LEU A 91 -6.06 -11.11 5.42
N SER A 92 -6.81 -10.23 4.73
CA SER A 92 -8.25 -10.26 4.63
C SER A 92 -8.70 -11.12 3.45
N GLU A 93 -9.47 -12.18 3.76
CA GLU A 93 -10.08 -13.04 2.74
C GLU A 93 -11.12 -12.27 1.91
N GLU A 94 -11.91 -11.41 2.54
CA GLU A 94 -12.93 -10.60 1.85
C GLU A 94 -12.31 -9.60 0.88
N SER A 95 -11.19 -8.99 1.24
CA SER A 95 -10.42 -8.15 0.33
C SER A 95 -9.93 -8.93 -0.88
N LEU A 96 -9.41 -10.14 -0.69
CA LEU A 96 -8.93 -11.00 -1.77
C LEU A 96 -10.05 -11.49 -2.69
N LYS A 97 -11.24 -11.79 -2.17
CA LYS A 97 -12.42 -12.14 -2.98
C LYS A 97 -12.76 -11.00 -3.96
N LEU A 98 -12.72 -9.75 -3.47
CA LEU A 98 -12.94 -8.58 -4.32
C LEU A 98 -11.80 -8.39 -5.34
N THR A 99 -10.55 -8.62 -4.94
CA THR A 99 -9.41 -8.57 -5.85
C THR A 99 -9.52 -9.63 -6.94
N ALA A 100 -9.88 -10.86 -6.60
CA ALA A 100 -10.10 -11.95 -7.55
C ALA A 100 -11.19 -11.61 -8.57
N SER A 101 -12.35 -11.15 -8.10
CA SER A 101 -13.47 -10.73 -8.97
C SER A 101 -13.05 -9.62 -9.93
N ARG A 102 -12.32 -8.62 -9.44
CA ARG A 102 -11.83 -7.50 -10.27
C ARG A 102 -10.81 -7.96 -11.31
N THR A 103 -9.84 -8.78 -10.91
CA THR A 103 -8.83 -9.31 -11.84
C THR A 103 -9.45 -10.21 -12.90
N GLU A 104 -10.47 -11.00 -12.56
CA GLU A 104 -11.21 -11.82 -13.52
C GLU A 104 -12.01 -10.95 -14.51
N GLU A 105 -12.73 -9.94 -14.04
CA GLU A 105 -13.54 -9.05 -14.90
C GLU A 105 -12.67 -8.27 -15.89
N TYR A 106 -11.53 -7.75 -15.43
CA TYR A 106 -10.57 -7.10 -16.34
C TYR A 106 -9.91 -8.10 -17.28
N GLY A 107 -9.62 -9.31 -16.83
CA GLY A 107 -9.02 -10.39 -17.62
C GLY A 107 -9.90 -10.89 -18.77
N LYS A 108 -11.23 -10.71 -18.70
CA LYS A 108 -12.16 -11.06 -19.80
C LYS A 108 -11.89 -10.25 -21.09
N LYS A 109 -11.38 -9.04 -20.95
CA LYS A 109 -11.12 -8.11 -22.06
C LYS A 109 -9.65 -7.96 -22.41
N ALA A 110 -8.77 -8.49 -21.55
CA ALA A 110 -7.32 -8.45 -21.76
C ALA A 110 -6.87 -9.65 -22.63
N PRO A 111 -5.71 -9.56 -23.31
CA PRO A 111 -5.12 -10.71 -23.97
C PRO A 111 -4.98 -11.88 -22.98
N TYR A 112 -5.15 -13.10 -23.48
CA TYR A 112 -5.13 -14.38 -22.73
C TYR A 112 -4.01 -14.50 -21.66
N GLN A 113 -2.96 -13.73 -21.79
CA GLN A 113 -1.79 -13.68 -20.90
C GLN A 113 -2.04 -13.09 -19.50
N TRP A 114 -3.17 -12.42 -19.25
CA TRP A 114 -3.44 -11.75 -17.96
C TRP A 114 -3.64 -12.73 -16.81
N ARG A 115 -4.43 -13.80 -17.04
CA ARG A 115 -4.74 -14.80 -16.01
C ARG A 115 -3.49 -15.54 -15.52
N SER A 116 -2.49 -15.70 -16.37
CA SER A 116 -1.21 -16.31 -16.00
C SER A 116 -0.24 -15.35 -15.28
N ARG A 117 -0.58 -14.06 -15.20
CA ARG A 117 0.29 -13.04 -14.60
C ARG A 117 -0.10 -12.62 -13.19
N ALA A 118 -1.25 -13.07 -12.67
CA ALA A 118 -1.72 -12.76 -11.32
C ALA A 118 -1.84 -14.03 -10.48
N ARG A 119 -1.26 -14.04 -9.27
CA ARG A 119 -1.53 -15.03 -8.24
C ARG A 119 -1.93 -14.30 -6.96
N LEU A 120 -2.96 -14.79 -6.28
CA LEU A 120 -3.49 -14.21 -5.06
C LEU A 120 -3.28 -15.19 -3.89
N PHE A 121 -2.87 -14.66 -2.73
CA PHE A 121 -2.56 -15.45 -1.56
C PHE A 121 -3.22 -14.86 -0.32
N HIS A 122 -4.05 -15.68 0.36
CA HIS A 122 -4.55 -15.36 1.69
C HIS A 122 -3.53 -15.81 2.73
N VAL A 123 -2.70 -14.90 3.22
CA VAL A 123 -1.62 -15.22 4.15
C VAL A 123 -1.23 -14.01 5.01
N ASN A 124 -0.74 -14.30 6.20
CA ASN A 124 -0.03 -13.33 7.02
C ASN A 124 1.41 -13.18 6.52
N ALA A 125 1.79 -11.98 6.09
CA ALA A 125 3.12 -11.68 5.57
C ALA A 125 4.25 -11.84 6.64
N GLU A 126 3.89 -11.87 7.92
CA GLU A 126 4.86 -12.15 8.97
C GLU A 126 5.30 -13.61 8.98
N ASP A 127 4.42 -14.53 8.59
CA ASP A 127 4.69 -15.97 8.68
C ASP A 127 5.24 -16.55 7.39
N TRP A 128 4.68 -16.12 6.27
CA TRP A 128 5.06 -16.68 4.97
C TRP A 128 4.89 -15.66 3.82
N LEU A 129 5.78 -15.78 2.83
CA LEU A 129 5.65 -15.07 1.56
C LEU A 129 5.85 -16.05 0.39
N PRO A 130 5.09 -15.89 -0.70
CA PRO A 130 5.21 -16.77 -1.85
C PRO A 130 6.61 -16.69 -2.47
N GLY A 131 7.07 -17.82 -2.97
CA GLY A 131 8.18 -17.84 -3.91
C GLY A 131 7.73 -17.26 -5.24
N ASN A 132 8.62 -16.51 -5.90
CA ASN A 132 8.34 -15.95 -7.22
C ASN A 132 7.93 -17.07 -8.21
N ALA A 133 6.88 -16.84 -9.00
CA ALA A 133 6.47 -17.69 -10.11
C ALA A 133 7.52 -17.73 -11.25
N GLY A 134 8.36 -16.70 -11.33
CA GLY A 134 9.50 -16.62 -12.24
C GLY A 134 10.82 -16.98 -11.55
N LYS A 135 11.83 -17.35 -12.33
CA LYS A 135 13.14 -17.75 -11.81
C LYS A 135 13.87 -16.59 -11.13
N GLY A 136 14.36 -16.80 -9.90
CA GLY A 136 15.37 -15.96 -9.25
C GLY A 136 14.88 -14.88 -8.28
N GLY A 137 13.59 -14.74 -8.00
CA GLY A 137 13.04 -13.76 -7.02
C GLY A 137 12.28 -12.60 -7.66
N TYR A 138 11.74 -11.69 -6.80
CA TYR A 138 10.99 -10.51 -7.24
C TYR A 138 11.91 -9.37 -7.64
N ASP A 139 11.50 -8.60 -8.65
CA ASP A 139 12.16 -7.36 -9.07
C ASP A 139 11.70 -6.17 -8.22
N LEU A 140 10.44 -6.23 -7.73
CA LEU A 140 9.85 -5.26 -6.82
C LEU A 140 9.13 -5.96 -5.69
N VAL A 141 9.31 -5.48 -4.46
CA VAL A 141 8.33 -5.65 -3.37
C VAL A 141 7.67 -4.31 -3.12
N TYR A 142 6.34 -4.30 -3.21
CA TYR A 142 5.50 -3.13 -3.04
C TYR A 142 4.53 -3.32 -1.87
N SER A 143 4.40 -2.30 -1.01
CA SER A 143 3.42 -2.33 0.08
C SER A 143 2.97 -0.91 0.42
N PHE A 144 1.71 -0.60 0.15
CA PHE A 144 1.17 0.74 0.35
C PHE A 144 0.07 0.74 1.40
N GLY A 145 0.36 1.30 2.57
CA GLY A 145 -0.64 1.46 3.63
C GLY A 145 -0.84 0.22 4.53
N VAL A 146 0.15 -0.68 4.65
CA VAL A 146 -0.01 -1.99 5.30
C VAL A 146 0.93 -2.21 6.49
N LEU A 147 2.24 -2.04 6.30
CA LEU A 147 3.24 -2.45 7.29
C LEU A 147 3.12 -1.75 8.66
N HIS A 148 2.50 -0.60 8.71
CA HIS A 148 2.22 0.09 9.97
C HIS A 148 1.01 -0.49 10.73
N HIS A 149 0.28 -1.42 10.12
CA HIS A 149 -0.78 -2.21 10.72
C HIS A 149 -0.34 -3.62 11.11
N THR A 150 0.92 -4.01 10.86
CA THR A 150 1.44 -5.32 11.25
C THR A 150 2.09 -5.27 12.63
N PRO A 151 1.92 -6.30 13.49
CA PRO A 151 2.62 -6.41 14.77
C PRO A 151 4.15 -6.40 14.63
N ASN A 152 4.70 -7.09 13.63
CA ASN A 152 6.13 -7.19 13.42
C ASN A 152 6.56 -6.82 11.98
N PRO A 153 6.57 -5.52 11.63
CA PRO A 153 6.95 -5.09 10.29
C PRO A 153 8.39 -5.44 9.90
N LEU A 154 9.29 -5.58 10.88
CA LEU A 154 10.66 -6.02 10.61
C LEU A 154 10.71 -7.45 10.09
N LYS A 155 9.90 -8.35 10.65
CA LYS A 155 9.79 -9.75 10.19
C LYS A 155 9.28 -9.80 8.76
N VAL A 156 8.23 -9.02 8.42
CA VAL A 156 7.71 -8.90 7.06
C VAL A 156 8.79 -8.44 6.08
N LEU A 157 9.53 -7.40 6.44
CA LEU A 157 10.60 -6.86 5.58
C LEU A 157 11.75 -7.85 5.37
N ARG A 158 12.14 -8.61 6.40
CA ARG A 158 13.15 -9.68 6.28
C ARG A 158 12.66 -10.81 5.39
N ASN A 159 11.40 -11.24 5.55
CA ASN A 159 10.78 -12.23 4.68
C ASN A 159 10.78 -11.74 3.23
N ALA A 160 10.36 -10.49 2.99
CA ALA A 160 10.37 -9.88 1.67
C ALA A 160 11.77 -9.86 1.04
N ARG A 161 12.79 -9.42 1.80
CA ARG A 161 14.17 -9.40 1.32
C ARG A 161 14.65 -10.77 0.85
N SER A 162 14.28 -11.84 1.57
CA SER A 162 14.66 -13.20 1.20
C SER A 162 14.10 -13.66 -0.16
N LYS A 163 12.98 -13.07 -0.60
CA LYS A 163 12.29 -13.42 -1.85
C LYS A 163 12.64 -12.51 -3.05
N MET A 164 13.43 -11.46 -2.82
CA MET A 164 13.82 -10.49 -3.84
C MET A 164 15.11 -10.91 -4.56
N LYS A 165 15.29 -10.48 -5.79
CA LYS A 165 16.58 -10.51 -6.49
C LYS A 165 17.58 -9.57 -5.81
N GLN A 166 18.87 -9.80 -5.97
CA GLN A 166 19.87 -8.79 -5.65
C GLN A 166 19.68 -7.56 -6.54
N GLY A 167 19.79 -6.38 -6.00
CA GLY A 167 19.51 -5.12 -6.69
C GLY A 167 18.02 -4.80 -6.89
N ALA A 168 17.11 -5.66 -6.44
CA ALA A 168 15.66 -5.41 -6.55
C ALA A 168 15.20 -4.29 -5.63
N GLU A 169 14.12 -3.60 -6.04
CA GLU A 169 13.57 -2.47 -5.31
C GLU A 169 12.53 -2.89 -4.27
N LEU A 170 12.54 -2.16 -3.16
CA LEU A 170 11.47 -2.13 -2.16
C LEU A 170 10.80 -0.76 -2.20
N ARG A 171 9.50 -0.71 -2.36
CA ARG A 171 8.69 0.52 -2.26
C ARG A 171 7.60 0.33 -1.23
N ILE A 172 7.68 1.08 -0.14
CA ILE A 172 6.69 1.00 0.95
C ILE A 172 6.22 2.38 1.38
N MET A 173 4.97 2.46 1.83
CA MET A 173 4.42 3.64 2.48
C MET A 173 4.13 3.35 3.95
N LEU A 174 4.60 4.25 4.82
CA LEU A 174 4.32 4.24 6.25
C LEU A 174 3.67 5.56 6.68
N TYR A 175 3.00 5.58 7.84
CA TYR A 175 2.43 6.80 8.40
C TYR A 175 3.48 7.63 9.13
N ALA A 176 3.49 8.93 8.83
CA ALA A 176 4.37 9.91 9.46
C ALA A 176 3.89 10.29 10.87
N LYS A 177 4.78 10.24 11.87
CA LYS A 177 4.51 10.63 13.25
C LYS A 177 4.25 12.13 13.36
N TYR A 178 5.09 12.94 12.74
CA TYR A 178 4.92 14.40 12.68
C TYR A 178 4.26 14.78 11.36
N SER A 179 2.94 14.92 11.39
CA SER A 179 2.13 15.28 10.22
C SER A 179 1.02 16.25 10.61
N TRP A 180 0.45 16.94 9.63
CA TRP A 180 -0.70 17.83 9.82
C TRP A 180 -1.85 17.15 10.55
N LYS A 181 -2.10 15.87 10.24
CA LYS A 181 -3.16 15.08 10.86
C LYS A 181 -2.96 14.93 12.37
N ASN A 182 -1.73 14.66 12.81
CA ASN A 182 -1.43 14.50 14.23
C ASN A 182 -1.33 15.83 14.99
N LEU A 183 -1.00 16.93 14.31
CA LEU A 183 -0.91 18.26 14.92
C LEU A 183 -2.28 18.90 15.14
N PHE A 184 -3.22 18.67 14.21
CA PHE A 184 -4.51 19.36 14.19
C PHE A 184 -5.71 18.50 14.58
N THR A 185 -5.55 17.18 14.64
CA THR A 185 -6.61 16.30 15.13
C THR A 185 -6.24 15.76 16.50
N ARG A 186 -7.06 16.09 17.51
CA ARG A 186 -6.98 15.47 18.84
C ARG A 186 -7.44 14.00 18.84
N GLN A 187 -7.86 13.49 17.69
CA GLN A 187 -8.30 12.11 17.58
C GLN A 187 -7.10 11.19 17.72
N GLN A 188 -7.30 10.21 18.60
CA GLN A 188 -6.41 9.09 18.81
C GLN A 188 -5.91 8.55 17.48
N PRO A 189 -4.68 8.07 17.47
CA PRO A 189 -3.96 7.66 16.27
C PRO A 189 -4.48 6.38 15.62
N GLU A 190 -5.57 5.87 16.10
CA GLU A 190 -6.24 4.74 15.48
C GLU A 190 -6.64 5.17 14.10
N ALA A 191 -5.80 4.75 13.19
CA ALA A 191 -5.81 5.14 11.81
C ALA A 191 -7.16 4.79 11.21
N GLN A 192 -7.52 5.49 10.21
CA GLN A 192 -8.57 5.12 9.26
C GLN A 192 -9.66 4.20 9.85
N GLY A 193 -10.56 4.79 10.63
CA GLY A 193 -11.80 4.12 11.00
C GLY A 193 -11.74 3.07 12.12
N GLY A 194 -10.67 3.05 12.97
CA GLY A 194 -10.64 2.19 14.15
C GLY A 194 -9.85 0.89 14.00
N CYS A 195 -8.94 0.79 13.04
CA CYS A 195 -8.01 -0.34 12.96
C CYS A 195 -7.24 -0.47 14.29
N PRO A 196 -7.19 -1.67 14.90
CA PRO A 196 -6.66 -1.88 16.26
C PRO A 196 -5.16 -1.58 16.37
N LEU A 197 -4.43 -1.57 15.26
CA LEU A 197 -3.01 -1.22 15.22
C LEU A 197 -2.72 -0.25 14.08
N ALA A 198 -2.10 0.89 14.40
CA ALA A 198 -1.59 1.84 13.41
C ALA A 198 -0.37 2.58 13.95
N ARG A 199 0.80 2.06 13.66
CA ARG A 199 2.06 2.67 14.06
C ARG A 199 2.39 3.89 13.22
N LYS A 200 3.07 4.85 13.83
CA LYS A 200 3.56 6.06 13.16
C LYS A 200 5.05 6.16 13.35
N TYR A 201 5.73 6.60 12.32
CA TYR A 201 7.17 6.63 12.26
C TYR A 201 7.69 8.05 12.03
N THR A 202 8.77 8.40 12.70
CA THR A 202 9.65 9.47 12.24
C THR A 202 10.42 8.99 11.02
N VAL A 203 11.02 9.91 10.27
CA VAL A 203 11.88 9.56 9.12
C VAL A 203 13.04 8.67 9.57
N LYS A 204 13.59 8.93 10.76
CA LYS A 204 14.69 8.12 11.34
C LYS A 204 14.21 6.70 11.67
N GLU A 205 13.11 6.54 12.41
CA GLU A 205 12.55 5.22 12.76
C GLU A 205 12.19 4.41 11.52
N ALA A 206 11.65 5.04 10.48
CA ALA A 206 11.33 4.39 9.22
C ALA A 206 12.59 3.92 8.46
N ARG A 207 13.66 4.73 8.46
CA ARG A 207 14.97 4.35 7.91
C ARG A 207 15.57 3.20 8.68
N ASP A 208 15.67 3.31 10.00
CA ASP A 208 16.25 2.29 10.87
C ASP A 208 15.53 0.94 10.67
N LEU A 209 14.19 0.94 10.60
CA LEU A 209 13.39 -0.26 10.36
C LEU A 209 13.78 -0.97 9.05
N VAL A 210 13.91 -0.21 7.96
CA VAL A 210 14.21 -0.75 6.63
C VAL A 210 15.66 -1.21 6.54
N GLU A 211 16.59 -0.46 7.13
CA GLU A 211 18.02 -0.82 7.18
C GLU A 211 18.29 -2.02 8.08
N MET A 212 17.59 -2.15 9.23
CA MET A 212 17.65 -3.35 10.10
C MET A 212 17.13 -4.61 9.41
N ALA A 213 16.28 -4.47 8.40
CA ALA A 213 15.85 -5.58 7.55
C ALA A 213 16.88 -5.95 6.46
N GLY A 214 18.01 -5.22 6.36
CA GLY A 214 19.11 -5.47 5.43
C GLY A 214 18.94 -4.80 4.06
N PHE A 215 18.10 -3.78 3.94
CA PHE A 215 17.97 -2.96 2.74
C PHE A 215 18.88 -1.72 2.81
N LYS A 216 19.22 -1.17 1.65
CA LYS A 216 19.84 0.14 1.52
C LYS A 216 18.74 1.15 1.16
N VAL A 217 18.45 2.10 2.04
CA VAL A 217 17.47 3.14 1.78
C VAL A 217 18.03 4.15 0.78
N GLU A 218 17.31 4.39 -0.31
CA GLU A 218 17.65 5.38 -1.34
C GLU A 218 16.98 6.71 -1.09
N SER A 219 15.68 6.71 -0.81
CA SER A 219 14.94 7.93 -0.48
C SER A 219 13.82 7.68 0.53
N ILE A 220 13.52 8.70 1.31
CA ILE A 220 12.31 8.79 2.13
C ILE A 220 11.71 10.17 1.87
N GLU A 221 10.54 10.18 1.26
CA GLU A 221 9.80 11.40 0.95
C GLU A 221 8.55 11.49 1.81
N LYS A 222 8.33 12.65 2.42
CA LYS A 222 7.09 12.95 3.12
C LYS A 222 6.13 13.63 2.15
N THR A 223 4.87 13.20 2.13
CA THR A 223 3.84 13.76 1.25
C THR A 223 2.44 13.54 1.83
N HIS A 224 1.44 13.99 1.11
CA HIS A 224 0.02 13.81 1.37
C HIS A 224 -0.54 14.66 2.51
N ILE A 225 -1.13 15.77 2.13
CA ILE A 225 -2.10 16.50 2.96
C ILE A 225 -3.47 16.29 2.34
N PHE A 226 -4.42 15.79 3.12
CA PHE A 226 -5.80 15.62 2.67
C PHE A 226 -6.50 16.99 2.64
N PRO A 227 -6.78 17.57 1.45
CA PRO A 227 -7.23 18.95 1.34
C PRO A 227 -8.75 19.10 1.35
N TRP A 228 -9.51 18.02 1.38
CA TRP A 228 -10.95 18.03 1.15
C TRP A 228 -11.74 18.20 2.45
N ARG A 229 -12.91 18.84 2.36
CA ARG A 229 -13.87 18.89 3.46
C ARG A 229 -14.49 17.50 3.65
N ILE A 230 -14.37 16.93 4.86
CA ILE A 230 -14.78 15.55 5.17
C ILE A 230 -16.25 15.30 4.80
N LYS A 231 -17.17 16.22 5.17
CA LYS A 231 -18.60 16.07 4.87
C LYS A 231 -18.90 15.99 3.37
N ASP A 232 -18.20 16.78 2.56
CA ASP A 232 -18.35 16.76 1.10
C ASP A 232 -17.67 15.54 0.50
N TYR A 233 -16.49 15.18 1.00
CA TYR A 233 -15.73 14.01 0.56
C TYR A 233 -16.52 12.69 0.73
N ILE A 234 -17.20 12.50 1.86
CA ILE A 234 -18.05 11.32 2.08
C ILE A 234 -19.17 11.23 1.02
N GLN A 235 -19.66 12.37 0.54
CA GLN A 235 -20.68 12.47 -0.52
C GLN A 235 -20.08 12.54 -1.93
N HIS A 236 -18.83 12.12 -2.12
CA HIS A 236 -18.10 12.15 -3.40
C HIS A 236 -17.96 13.56 -4.01
N ARG A 237 -18.04 14.63 -3.20
CA ARG A 237 -17.82 16.01 -3.61
C ARG A 237 -16.44 16.46 -3.17
N TYR A 238 -15.63 16.96 -4.11
CA TYR A 238 -14.21 17.32 -3.85
C TYR A 238 -14.05 18.82 -3.61
N VAL A 239 -14.65 19.29 -2.53
CA VAL A 239 -14.56 20.68 -2.10
C VAL A 239 -13.37 20.83 -1.15
N LYS A 240 -12.39 21.67 -1.53
CA LYS A 240 -11.23 21.94 -0.67
C LYS A 240 -11.67 22.68 0.61
N ALA A 241 -11.12 22.25 1.75
CA ALA A 241 -11.28 22.94 3.02
C ALA A 241 -10.44 24.24 3.03
N TRP A 242 -10.95 25.26 3.72
CA TRP A 242 -10.12 26.41 4.11
C TRP A 242 -9.13 25.95 5.20
N PRO A 243 -7.82 26.24 5.14
CA PRO A 243 -7.12 27.20 4.28
C PRO A 243 -6.58 26.64 2.95
N TRP A 244 -6.72 25.34 2.64
CA TRP A 244 -6.14 24.71 1.45
C TRP A 244 -6.66 25.29 0.13
N LYS A 245 -7.84 25.92 0.19
CA LYS A 245 -8.47 26.57 -0.97
C LYS A 245 -7.70 27.80 -1.45
N ILE A 246 -7.09 28.54 -0.51
CA ILE A 246 -6.45 29.85 -0.79
C ILE A 246 -4.93 29.78 -0.88
N LEU A 247 -4.33 28.65 -0.48
CA LEU A 247 -2.87 28.50 -0.50
C LEU A 247 -2.35 28.38 -1.94
N PRO A 248 -1.32 29.15 -2.30
CA PRO A 248 -0.61 28.98 -3.57
C PRO A 248 -0.04 27.55 -3.68
N LYS A 249 -0.13 26.95 -4.86
CA LYS A 249 0.33 25.57 -5.10
C LYS A 249 1.77 25.29 -4.61
N PRO A 250 2.77 26.17 -4.81
CA PRO A 250 4.12 25.91 -4.31
C PRO A 250 4.18 25.81 -2.77
N VAL A 251 3.41 26.66 -2.07
CA VAL A 251 3.33 26.64 -0.60
C VAL A 251 2.67 25.35 -0.12
N PHE A 252 1.58 24.94 -0.77
CA PHE A 252 0.92 23.67 -0.45
C PHE A 252 1.88 22.48 -0.63
N LEU A 253 2.60 22.41 -1.75
CA LEU A 253 3.57 21.33 -2.01
C LEU A 253 4.74 21.34 -1.01
N TRP A 254 5.19 22.51 -0.56
CA TRP A 254 6.18 22.63 0.50
C TRP A 254 5.63 22.10 1.83
N LEU A 255 4.40 22.48 2.19
CA LEU A 255 3.74 21.96 3.39
C LEU A 255 3.57 20.44 3.35
N GLU A 256 3.27 19.84 2.20
CA GLU A 256 3.21 18.39 2.05
C GLU A 256 4.54 17.73 2.39
N LYS A 257 5.67 18.31 2.00
CA LYS A 257 7.01 17.79 2.34
C LYS A 257 7.34 17.90 3.83
N VAL A 258 6.78 18.89 4.52
CA VAL A 258 7.05 19.11 5.96
C VAL A 258 6.03 18.41 6.83
N LEU A 259 4.74 18.49 6.49
CA LEU A 259 3.61 18.05 7.31
C LEU A 259 2.82 16.87 6.71
N GLY A 260 3.28 16.29 5.61
CA GLY A 260 2.60 15.17 4.96
C GLY A 260 2.40 13.98 5.91
N TRP A 261 1.35 13.23 5.64
CA TRP A 261 0.96 12.06 6.43
C TRP A 261 1.67 10.77 6.00
N HIS A 262 2.07 10.68 4.73
CA HIS A 262 2.73 9.51 4.17
C HIS A 262 4.25 9.68 4.13
N LEU A 263 4.98 8.64 4.53
CA LEU A 263 6.40 8.45 4.28
C LEU A 263 6.52 7.46 3.13
N LEU A 264 6.95 7.92 1.97
CA LEU A 264 7.22 7.09 0.80
C LEU A 264 8.69 6.69 0.83
N ILE A 265 8.96 5.40 0.96
CA ILE A 265 10.30 4.85 1.13
C ILE A 265 10.65 4.02 -0.09
N LYS A 266 11.76 4.38 -0.75
CA LYS A 266 12.42 3.56 -1.76
C LYS A 266 13.72 3.03 -1.20
N ALA A 267 13.92 1.73 -1.33
CA ALA A 267 15.13 1.06 -0.89
C ALA A 267 15.47 -0.08 -1.88
N VAL A 268 16.69 -0.57 -1.80
CA VAL A 268 17.15 -1.69 -2.65
C VAL A 268 17.71 -2.80 -1.78
N ARG A 269 17.54 -4.05 -2.25
CA ARG A 269 18.31 -5.16 -1.72
C ARG A 269 19.76 -5.04 -2.22
N PRO A 270 20.75 -4.85 -1.34
CA PRO A 270 22.15 -4.75 -1.77
C PRO A 270 22.60 -5.98 -2.58
N VAL A 271 23.48 -5.74 -3.55
CA VAL A 271 24.20 -6.83 -4.23
C VAL A 271 25.29 -7.32 -3.28
N GLU A 272 25.19 -8.56 -2.85
CA GLU A 272 26.20 -9.20 -2.03
C GLU A 272 27.41 -9.47 -2.94
N ARG A 273 28.55 -8.83 -2.65
CA ARG A 273 29.80 -9.18 -3.33
C ARG A 273 30.15 -10.61 -2.90
N THR A 274 30.16 -11.54 -3.84
CA THR A 274 30.82 -12.84 -3.64
C THR A 274 32.28 -12.56 -3.34
N ALA A 275 32.71 -12.91 -2.12
CA ALA A 275 34.12 -12.84 -1.72
C ALA A 275 34.92 -13.86 -2.50
#